data_0d15a5b1d06c3aa4b6451fed4c619f36
#
_entry.id   0d15a5b1d06c3aa4b6451fed4c619f36
#
_cell.length_a   1.000
_cell.length_b   1.000
_cell.length_c   1.000
_cell.angle_alpha   90.00
_cell.angle_beta   90.00
_cell.angle_gamma   90.00
#
_symmetry.space_group_name_H-M   'P 1'
#
loop_
_entity.id
_entity.type
_entity.pdbx_description
1 polymer ?
#
loop_
_entity_poly.entity_id
_entity_poly.type
_entity_poly.pdbx_seq_one_letter_code
_entity_poly.pdbx_strand_id
1 'polypeptide(L)'
;MGAPVTIGLVGASWRAEYFLRIARDLPERFAVTRVLVRSEASADRVRREWGVEATTSMADFLAGAAFDYVIVSTPWDVAPELTSRFAVAGIPVLTETPPAPDLPGLVALFEKLGSAPVQVAEQYQYQPHHAARLAVARSGLLGEVQRARVSVAHGYHGVSLVRLALGVGFEPVTITAHTSVERMVAARGRAGWTPTLELADTVTTTAHLDFGRATAQFDFNGEQYFSPIRSRQLIIAGSHGELVNDDVAWLAGPGEPRRERLYREATGVDGDLEGSFLRRILLRDTVHFENRFAPARLNDDELAVAEVMHRMAVFVQTGVPFYSLAEASHDHYLGMLVDRAAESGETVHSGDVPWAV
;
A
#
# COMPACT_ATOMS: atom_id res chain seq x y z
N MET A 1 25.86 2.38 -12.73
CA MET A 1 24.85 1.92 -11.75
C MET A 1 25.61 1.37 -10.55
N GLY A 2 25.17 1.66 -9.32
CA GLY A 2 25.76 1.08 -8.11
C GLY A 2 25.47 -0.42 -8.02
N ALA A 3 26.02 -1.09 -6.99
CA ALA A 3 25.67 -2.47 -6.69
C ALA A 3 24.16 -2.56 -6.32
N PRO A 4 23.50 -3.70 -6.62
CA PRO A 4 22.12 -3.90 -6.23
C PRO A 4 21.96 -3.88 -4.70
N VAL A 5 20.81 -3.43 -4.23
CA VAL A 5 20.45 -3.42 -2.80
C VAL A 5 20.29 -4.86 -2.32
N THR A 6 21.00 -5.22 -1.24
CA THR A 6 21.01 -6.57 -0.68
C THR A 6 19.93 -6.73 0.38
N ILE A 7 19.08 -7.74 0.22
CA ILE A 7 17.86 -7.91 1.00
C ILE A 7 17.82 -9.30 1.63
N GLY A 8 17.57 -9.34 2.95
CA GLY A 8 17.10 -10.53 3.63
C GLY A 8 15.58 -10.58 3.61
N LEU A 9 14.98 -11.72 3.32
CA LEU A 9 13.53 -11.88 3.30
C LEU A 9 13.09 -12.90 4.36
N VAL A 10 12.08 -12.53 5.15
CA VAL A 10 11.49 -13.42 6.16
C VAL A 10 10.07 -13.77 5.74
N GLY A 11 9.83 -15.06 5.49
CA GLY A 11 8.57 -15.58 4.97
C GLY A 11 8.67 -16.08 3.54
N ALA A 12 7.71 -16.93 3.14
CA ALA A 12 7.62 -17.50 1.79
C ALA A 12 6.15 -17.69 1.37
N SER A 13 5.25 -16.79 1.81
CA SER A 13 3.86 -16.74 1.38
C SER A 13 3.74 -16.09 -0.01
N TRP A 14 2.53 -16.11 -0.58
CA TRP A 14 2.23 -15.42 -1.84
C TRP A 14 2.69 -13.96 -1.86
N ARG A 15 2.69 -13.29 -0.71
CA ARG A 15 3.13 -11.89 -0.60
C ARG A 15 4.66 -11.80 -0.70
N ALA A 16 5.38 -12.70 -0.05
CA ALA A 16 6.84 -12.79 -0.15
C ALA A 16 7.29 -13.05 -1.60
N GLU A 17 6.50 -13.76 -2.39
CA GLU A 17 6.79 -14.02 -3.80
C GLU A 17 6.82 -12.77 -4.67
N TYR A 18 6.09 -11.69 -4.32
CA TYR A 18 6.20 -10.41 -5.02
C TYR A 18 7.62 -9.84 -4.91
N PHE A 19 8.22 -9.86 -3.73
CA PHE A 19 9.59 -9.36 -3.51
C PHE A 19 10.62 -10.20 -4.27
N LEU A 20 10.46 -11.53 -4.27
CA LEU A 20 11.34 -12.44 -5.02
C LEU A 20 11.22 -12.21 -6.52
N ARG A 21 10.01 -12.04 -7.04
CA ARG A 21 9.76 -11.77 -8.46
C ARG A 21 10.37 -10.44 -8.89
N ILE A 22 10.15 -9.39 -8.12
CA ILE A 22 10.70 -8.06 -8.39
C ILE A 22 12.23 -8.09 -8.39
N ALA A 23 12.85 -8.76 -7.42
CA ALA A 23 14.31 -8.90 -7.39
C ALA A 23 14.84 -9.69 -8.58
N ARG A 24 14.13 -10.73 -9.03
CA ARG A 24 14.48 -11.50 -10.23
C ARG A 24 14.35 -10.66 -11.52
N ASP A 25 13.30 -9.82 -11.60
CA ASP A 25 13.00 -9.05 -12.81
C ASP A 25 13.76 -7.71 -12.85
N LEU A 26 14.36 -7.29 -11.73
CA LEU A 26 15.20 -6.09 -11.57
C LEU A 26 16.53 -6.40 -10.85
N PRO A 27 17.34 -7.36 -11.35
CA PRO A 27 18.53 -7.85 -10.65
C PRO A 27 19.63 -6.77 -10.52
N GLU A 28 19.61 -5.74 -11.37
CA GLU A 28 20.52 -4.60 -11.28
C GLU A 28 20.15 -3.60 -10.13
N ARG A 29 18.97 -3.77 -9.54
CA ARG A 29 18.47 -2.91 -8.46
C ARG A 29 18.35 -3.63 -7.13
N PHE A 30 17.89 -4.88 -7.12
CA PHE A 30 17.56 -5.63 -5.92
C PHE A 30 18.12 -7.05 -5.97
N ALA A 31 18.68 -7.50 -4.86
CA ALA A 31 19.15 -8.87 -4.68
C ALA A 31 18.61 -9.42 -3.36
N VAL A 32 17.62 -10.30 -3.42
CA VAL A 32 17.25 -11.14 -2.26
C VAL A 32 18.30 -12.23 -2.14
N THR A 33 19.19 -12.10 -1.14
CA THR A 33 20.34 -13.00 -0.99
C THR A 33 20.06 -14.19 -0.10
N ARG A 34 19.09 -14.06 0.84
CA ARG A 34 18.72 -15.15 1.75
C ARG A 34 17.27 -15.03 2.21
N VAL A 35 16.61 -16.17 2.38
CA VAL A 35 15.23 -16.26 2.87
C VAL A 35 15.18 -17.06 4.17
N LEU A 36 14.57 -16.49 5.21
CA LEU A 36 14.26 -17.19 6.46
C LEU A 36 12.83 -17.71 6.39
N VAL A 37 12.63 -19.00 6.59
CA VAL A 37 11.33 -19.66 6.56
C VAL A 37 11.12 -20.56 7.77
N ARG A 38 9.87 -20.99 7.99
CA ARG A 38 9.52 -21.80 9.17
C ARG A 38 9.82 -23.30 9.01
N SER A 39 9.87 -23.81 7.77
CA SER A 39 10.02 -25.26 7.51
C SER A 39 11.01 -25.55 6.40
N GLU A 40 11.68 -26.70 6.48
CA GLU A 40 12.59 -27.16 5.42
C GLU A 40 11.85 -27.33 4.08
N ALA A 41 10.62 -27.79 4.09
CA ALA A 41 9.82 -27.89 2.87
C ALA A 41 9.67 -26.53 2.17
N SER A 42 9.47 -25.45 2.94
CA SER A 42 9.44 -24.08 2.41
C SER A 42 10.82 -23.63 1.94
N ALA A 43 11.89 -23.99 2.65
CA ALA A 43 13.25 -23.66 2.26
C ALA A 43 13.62 -24.34 0.93
N ASP A 44 13.30 -25.64 0.79
CA ASP A 44 13.52 -26.39 -0.45
C ASP A 44 12.71 -25.82 -1.62
N ARG A 45 11.49 -25.39 -1.38
CA ARG A 45 10.67 -24.72 -2.40
C ARG A 45 11.32 -23.43 -2.87
N VAL A 46 11.76 -22.56 -1.94
CA VAL A 46 12.42 -21.30 -2.29
C VAL A 46 13.70 -21.54 -3.08
N ARG A 47 14.56 -22.48 -2.64
CA ARG A 47 15.80 -22.83 -3.37
C ARG A 47 15.51 -23.34 -4.79
N ARG A 48 14.51 -24.20 -4.93
CA ARG A 48 14.15 -24.81 -6.22
C ARG A 48 13.50 -23.82 -7.19
N GLU A 49 12.56 -22.99 -6.72
CA GLU A 49 11.73 -22.15 -7.58
C GLU A 49 12.36 -20.78 -7.85
N TRP A 50 13.15 -20.28 -6.89
CA TRP A 50 13.72 -18.94 -6.96
C TRP A 50 15.24 -18.91 -7.07
N GLY A 51 15.92 -20.02 -6.79
CA GLY A 51 17.40 -20.08 -6.82
C GLY A 51 18.06 -19.26 -5.70
N VAL A 52 17.31 -18.93 -4.63
CA VAL A 52 17.77 -18.12 -3.51
C VAL A 52 18.07 -19.03 -2.32
N GLU A 53 19.16 -18.76 -1.59
CA GLU A 53 19.45 -19.46 -0.35
C GLU A 53 18.31 -19.29 0.67
N ALA A 54 17.92 -20.38 1.31
CA ALA A 54 16.87 -20.37 2.31
C ALA A 54 17.24 -21.23 3.51
N THR A 55 16.85 -20.82 4.70
CA THR A 55 17.14 -21.51 5.96
C THR A 55 15.98 -21.41 6.93
N THR A 56 15.91 -22.36 7.86
CA THR A 56 14.98 -22.31 9.00
C THR A 56 15.65 -21.77 10.28
N SER A 57 16.97 -21.55 10.24
CA SER A 57 17.77 -21.08 11.36
C SER A 57 17.99 -19.57 11.26
N MET A 58 17.60 -18.84 12.31
CA MET A 58 17.89 -17.41 12.43
C MET A 58 19.40 -17.13 12.50
N ALA A 59 20.17 -18.01 13.13
CA ALA A 59 21.62 -17.86 13.22
C ALA A 59 22.26 -17.95 11.83
N ASP A 60 21.84 -18.94 11.02
CA ASP A 60 22.34 -19.11 9.66
C ASP A 60 21.87 -17.99 8.74
N PHE A 61 20.64 -17.49 8.94
CA PHE A 61 20.11 -16.33 8.20
C PHE A 61 20.98 -15.08 8.40
N LEU A 62 21.48 -14.88 9.61
CA LEU A 62 22.32 -13.72 9.97
C LEU A 62 23.83 -13.98 9.76
N ALA A 63 24.26 -15.23 9.62
CA ALA A 63 25.68 -15.57 9.54
C ALA A 63 26.33 -14.97 8.28
N GLY A 64 27.28 -14.05 8.48
CA GLY A 64 28.02 -13.38 7.40
C GLY A 64 27.14 -12.55 6.44
N ALA A 65 25.90 -12.26 6.85
CA ALA A 65 24.98 -11.48 6.03
C ALA A 65 25.28 -9.98 6.15
N ALA A 66 25.38 -9.32 5.00
CA ALA A 66 25.43 -7.87 4.88
C ALA A 66 24.17 -7.40 4.14
N PHE A 67 23.02 -7.45 4.84
CA PHE A 67 21.77 -6.92 4.28
C PHE A 67 21.75 -5.40 4.42
N ASP A 68 21.37 -4.68 3.36
CA ASP A 68 21.01 -3.27 3.46
C ASP A 68 19.75 -3.12 4.31
N TYR A 69 18.79 -4.06 4.17
CA TYR A 69 17.63 -4.19 5.04
C TYR A 69 17.01 -5.59 4.98
N VAL A 70 16.12 -5.86 5.92
CA VAL A 70 15.32 -7.10 5.97
C VAL A 70 13.86 -6.78 5.70
N ILE A 71 13.21 -7.60 4.86
CA ILE A 71 11.76 -7.58 4.67
C ILE A 71 11.12 -8.64 5.57
N VAL A 72 10.16 -8.24 6.40
CA VAL A 72 9.35 -9.15 7.23
C VAL A 72 7.98 -9.31 6.59
N SER A 73 7.75 -10.47 5.96
CA SER A 73 6.50 -10.84 5.28
C SER A 73 5.93 -12.13 5.86
N THR A 74 5.52 -12.04 7.13
CA THR A 74 4.99 -13.13 7.94
C THR A 74 3.56 -12.83 8.41
N PRO A 75 2.82 -13.82 8.98
CA PRO A 75 1.52 -13.55 9.59
C PRO A 75 1.59 -12.46 10.68
N TRP A 76 0.47 -11.77 10.86
CA TRP A 76 0.35 -10.57 11.71
C TRP A 76 0.70 -10.80 13.19
N ASP A 77 0.45 -12.01 13.68
CA ASP A 77 0.78 -12.43 15.05
C ASP A 77 2.28 -12.64 15.29
N VAL A 78 3.04 -12.88 14.22
CA VAL A 78 4.49 -13.17 14.29
C VAL A 78 5.32 -11.95 13.85
N ALA A 79 4.81 -11.13 12.96
CA ALA A 79 5.53 -10.00 12.37
C ALA A 79 6.09 -9.01 13.40
N PRO A 80 5.37 -8.60 14.48
CA PRO A 80 5.88 -7.63 15.45
C PRO A 80 7.15 -8.10 16.19
N GLU A 81 7.20 -9.39 16.58
CA GLU A 81 8.35 -9.96 17.24
C GLU A 81 9.59 -9.99 16.34
N LEU A 82 9.42 -10.46 15.10
CA LEU A 82 10.51 -10.51 14.12
C LEU A 82 11.00 -9.11 13.74
N THR A 83 10.09 -8.18 13.51
CA THR A 83 10.43 -6.77 13.28
C THR A 83 11.24 -6.20 14.42
N SER A 84 10.79 -6.43 15.66
CA SER A 84 11.53 -5.99 16.86
C SER A 84 12.91 -6.61 16.95
N ARG A 85 13.03 -7.89 16.65
CA ARG A 85 14.29 -8.63 16.76
C ARG A 85 15.36 -8.09 15.81
N PHE A 86 15.01 -7.81 14.56
CA PHE A 86 15.94 -7.23 13.61
C PHE A 86 16.24 -5.77 13.90
N ALA A 87 15.23 -4.96 14.20
CA ALA A 87 15.40 -3.53 14.46
C ALA A 87 16.28 -3.27 15.70
N VAL A 88 16.10 -4.04 16.80
CA VAL A 88 16.95 -3.96 17.99
C VAL A 88 18.40 -4.42 17.71
N ALA A 89 18.59 -5.32 16.75
CA ALA A 89 19.93 -5.71 16.28
C ALA A 89 20.56 -4.67 15.35
N GLY A 90 19.90 -3.51 15.12
CA GLY A 90 20.40 -2.42 14.27
C GLY A 90 20.23 -2.67 12.77
N ILE A 91 19.47 -3.69 12.38
CA ILE A 91 19.19 -4.00 10.97
C ILE A 91 17.94 -3.23 10.57
N PRO A 92 17.98 -2.41 9.49
CA PRO A 92 16.79 -1.74 8.98
C PRO A 92 15.73 -2.74 8.53
N VAL A 93 14.46 -2.45 8.84
CA VAL A 93 13.34 -3.37 8.58
C VAL A 93 12.26 -2.71 7.73
N LEU A 94 11.86 -3.39 6.68
CA LEU A 94 10.61 -3.17 5.98
C LEU A 94 9.62 -4.26 6.41
N THR A 95 8.61 -3.91 7.21
CA THR A 95 7.59 -4.87 7.64
C THR A 95 6.32 -4.74 6.80
N GLU A 96 5.64 -5.88 6.56
CA GLU A 96 4.33 -5.90 5.90
C GLU A 96 3.24 -5.28 6.76
N THR A 97 2.16 -4.88 6.10
CA THR A 97 0.95 -4.29 6.70
C THR A 97 0.00 -5.35 7.25
N PRO A 98 -0.68 -5.08 8.38
CA PRO A 98 -0.40 -4.01 9.35
C PRO A 98 0.80 -4.36 10.23
N PRO A 99 1.44 -3.37 10.89
CA PRO A 99 2.63 -3.64 11.70
C PRO A 99 2.37 -4.46 12.96
N ALA A 100 1.14 -4.45 13.48
CA ALA A 100 0.67 -5.31 14.57
C ALA A 100 -0.84 -5.55 14.43
N PRO A 101 -1.39 -6.63 15.03
CA PRO A 101 -2.79 -7.03 14.78
C PRO A 101 -3.84 -6.16 15.47
N ASP A 102 -3.51 -5.52 16.59
CA ASP A 102 -4.43 -4.78 17.44
C ASP A 102 -3.80 -3.53 18.07
N LEU A 103 -4.63 -2.68 18.68
CA LEU A 103 -4.16 -1.43 19.29
C LEU A 103 -3.10 -1.64 20.40
N PRO A 104 -3.25 -2.57 21.34
CA PRO A 104 -2.18 -2.83 22.32
C PRO A 104 -0.85 -3.23 21.66
N GLY A 105 -0.90 -4.07 20.64
CA GLY A 105 0.27 -4.48 19.87
C GLY A 105 0.93 -3.32 19.12
N LEU A 106 0.12 -2.42 18.51
CA LEU A 106 0.62 -1.21 17.85
C LEU A 106 1.31 -0.29 18.83
N VAL A 107 0.69 -0.03 20.01
CA VAL A 107 1.29 0.80 21.08
C VAL A 107 2.61 0.21 21.56
N ALA A 108 2.63 -1.06 21.92
CA ALA A 108 3.84 -1.73 22.40
C ALA A 108 4.96 -1.73 21.35
N LEU A 109 4.62 -1.94 20.09
CA LEU A 109 5.59 -1.93 19.01
C LEU A 109 6.16 -0.51 18.77
N PHE A 110 5.29 0.51 18.78
CA PHE A 110 5.69 1.90 18.59
C PHE A 110 6.56 2.41 19.77
N GLU A 111 6.17 2.16 21.02
CA GLU A 111 6.96 2.52 22.19
C GLU A 111 8.35 1.90 22.15
N LYS A 112 8.47 0.68 21.64
CA LYS A 112 9.75 -0.02 21.53
C LYS A 112 10.58 0.42 20.33
N LEU A 113 9.97 0.73 19.20
CA LEU A 113 10.65 0.88 17.90
C LEU A 113 10.39 2.22 17.20
N GLY A 114 9.67 3.17 17.81
CA GLY A 114 9.27 4.41 17.12
C GLY A 114 10.43 5.22 16.54
N SER A 115 11.64 5.10 17.12
CA SER A 115 12.86 5.73 16.60
C SER A 115 13.80 4.78 15.85
N ALA A 116 13.44 3.49 15.74
CA ALA A 116 14.27 2.51 15.04
C ALA A 116 14.10 2.63 13.51
N PRO A 117 15.04 2.09 12.72
CA PRO A 117 14.99 2.15 11.26
C PRO A 117 13.94 1.15 10.70
N VAL A 118 12.67 1.38 11.02
CA VAL A 118 11.53 0.58 10.58
C VAL A 118 10.62 1.39 9.68
N GLN A 119 10.28 0.83 8.52
CA GLN A 119 9.27 1.34 7.62
C GLN A 119 8.24 0.24 7.32
N VAL A 120 7.05 0.61 6.86
CA VAL A 120 5.96 -0.34 6.60
C VAL A 120 5.61 -0.37 5.11
N ALA A 121 5.30 -1.57 4.60
CA ALA A 121 5.17 -1.83 3.17
C ALA A 121 3.75 -1.51 2.63
N GLU A 122 3.23 -0.30 2.90
CA GLU A 122 1.98 0.17 2.30
C GLU A 122 2.21 0.58 0.85
N GLN A 123 1.66 -0.19 -0.08
CA GLN A 123 1.91 -0.01 -1.51
C GLN A 123 0.83 0.76 -2.26
N TYR A 124 -0.40 0.88 -1.75
CA TYR A 124 -1.52 1.43 -2.53
C TYR A 124 -1.26 2.84 -3.05
N GLN A 125 -0.65 3.71 -2.27
CA GLN A 125 -0.28 5.06 -2.70
C GLN A 125 0.72 5.09 -3.87
N TYR A 126 1.47 4.01 -4.08
CA TYR A 126 2.49 3.88 -5.12
C TYR A 126 2.00 3.14 -6.36
N GLN A 127 0.79 2.57 -6.33
CA GLN A 127 0.19 2.09 -7.58
C GLN A 127 0.10 3.26 -8.57
N PRO A 128 0.55 3.11 -9.83
CA PRO A 128 0.71 4.22 -10.77
C PRO A 128 -0.49 5.16 -10.87
N HIS A 129 -1.71 4.59 -10.94
CA HIS A 129 -2.93 5.38 -11.01
C HIS A 129 -3.23 6.14 -9.71
N HIS A 130 -2.98 5.57 -8.53
CA HIS A 130 -3.16 6.27 -7.26
C HIS A 130 -2.08 7.32 -7.06
N ALA A 131 -0.83 7.02 -7.40
CA ALA A 131 0.25 7.98 -7.34
C ALA A 131 -0.03 9.22 -8.21
N ALA A 132 -0.51 9.02 -9.45
CA ALA A 132 -0.89 10.11 -10.34
C ALA A 132 -2.07 10.94 -9.79
N ARG A 133 -3.12 10.28 -9.29
CA ARG A 133 -4.29 10.94 -8.69
C ARG A 133 -3.93 11.78 -7.47
N LEU A 134 -3.11 11.23 -6.58
CA LEU A 134 -2.61 11.94 -5.41
C LEU A 134 -1.67 13.10 -5.80
N ALA A 135 -0.88 12.95 -6.86
CA ALA A 135 -0.06 14.04 -7.41
C ALA A 135 -0.93 15.18 -7.95
N VAL A 136 -2.03 14.89 -8.65
CA VAL A 136 -3.02 15.90 -9.06
C VAL A 136 -3.62 16.63 -7.86
N ALA A 137 -4.01 15.90 -6.82
CA ALA A 137 -4.58 16.50 -5.60
C ALA A 137 -3.57 17.48 -4.93
N ARG A 138 -2.29 17.11 -4.91
CA ARG A 138 -1.20 17.91 -4.33
C ARG A 138 -0.72 19.06 -5.22
N SER A 139 -1.08 19.08 -6.50
CA SER A 139 -0.62 20.12 -7.45
C SER A 139 -1.26 21.48 -7.24
N GLY A 140 -2.30 21.57 -6.40
CA GLY A 140 -3.11 22.78 -6.21
C GLY A 140 -4.19 22.98 -7.28
N LEU A 141 -4.25 22.12 -8.30
CA LEU A 141 -5.23 22.24 -9.41
C LEU A 141 -6.69 22.18 -8.91
N LEU A 142 -6.94 21.39 -7.85
CA LEU A 142 -8.26 21.24 -7.26
C LEU A 142 -8.56 22.32 -6.22
N GLY A 143 -7.61 23.21 -5.92
CA GLY A 143 -7.70 24.16 -4.80
C GLY A 143 -7.51 23.46 -3.46
N GLU A 144 -8.13 23.97 -2.38
CA GLU A 144 -8.10 23.33 -1.08
C GLU A 144 -8.97 22.06 -1.10
N VAL A 145 -8.36 20.92 -0.84
CA VAL A 145 -9.06 19.63 -0.79
C VAL A 145 -9.84 19.53 0.51
N GLN A 146 -11.15 19.27 0.40
CA GLN A 146 -12.07 19.26 1.52
C GLN A 146 -12.85 17.94 1.65
N ARG A 147 -12.88 17.14 0.60
CA ARG A 147 -13.63 15.89 0.61
C ARG A 147 -12.94 14.81 -0.21
N ALA A 148 -12.95 13.58 0.33
CA ALA A 148 -12.56 12.39 -0.40
C ALA A 148 -13.63 11.30 -0.32
N ARG A 149 -13.69 10.42 -1.33
CA ARG A 149 -14.38 9.14 -1.27
C ARG A 149 -13.44 8.05 -1.74
N VAL A 150 -13.32 7.01 -0.92
CA VAL A 150 -12.43 5.87 -1.18
C VAL A 150 -13.22 4.58 -1.11
N SER A 151 -13.28 3.88 -2.26
CA SER A 151 -13.85 2.54 -2.41
C SER A 151 -12.84 1.68 -3.17
N VAL A 152 -11.72 1.36 -2.51
CA VAL A 152 -10.54 0.75 -3.17
C VAL A 152 -10.09 -0.52 -2.47
N ALA A 153 -9.92 -0.48 -1.15
CA ALA A 153 -9.32 -1.53 -0.35
C ALA A 153 -9.88 -1.50 1.08
N HIS A 154 -9.73 -2.60 1.80
CA HIS A 154 -10.24 -2.74 3.17
C HIS A 154 -9.44 -1.90 4.18
N GLY A 155 -10.08 -1.59 5.32
CA GLY A 155 -9.49 -1.11 6.56
C GLY A 155 -8.36 -0.11 6.36
N TYR A 156 -7.21 -0.39 6.92
CA TYR A 156 -6.03 0.49 6.92
C TYR A 156 -5.56 0.93 5.53
N HIS A 157 -5.68 0.11 4.50
CA HIS A 157 -5.34 0.52 3.12
C HIS A 157 -6.27 1.61 2.58
N GLY A 158 -7.58 1.45 2.83
CA GLY A 158 -8.56 2.47 2.43
C GLY A 158 -8.39 3.76 3.23
N VAL A 159 -8.15 3.66 4.53
CA VAL A 159 -7.88 4.79 5.43
C VAL A 159 -6.59 5.52 5.05
N SER A 160 -5.52 4.81 4.71
CA SER A 160 -4.28 5.40 4.19
C SER A 160 -4.56 6.29 2.97
N LEU A 161 -5.33 5.79 2.01
CA LEU A 161 -5.71 6.57 0.83
C LEU A 161 -6.62 7.77 1.19
N VAL A 162 -7.52 7.65 2.17
CA VAL A 162 -8.33 8.77 2.68
C VAL A 162 -7.41 9.87 3.21
N ARG A 163 -6.52 9.54 4.13
CA ARG A 163 -5.63 10.53 4.76
C ARG A 163 -4.72 11.20 3.73
N LEU A 164 -4.14 10.42 2.82
CA LEU A 164 -3.28 10.93 1.75
C LEU A 164 -4.04 11.83 0.76
N ALA A 165 -5.29 11.49 0.43
CA ALA A 165 -6.12 12.29 -0.47
C ALA A 165 -6.52 13.63 0.15
N LEU A 166 -6.87 13.64 1.44
CA LEU A 166 -7.24 14.85 2.19
C LEU A 166 -6.02 15.67 2.65
N GLY A 167 -4.83 15.08 2.66
CA GLY A 167 -3.64 15.69 3.24
C GLY A 167 -3.76 15.88 4.77
N VAL A 168 -4.49 14.98 5.46
CA VAL A 168 -4.59 14.98 6.93
C VAL A 168 -3.50 14.11 7.53
N GLY A 169 -2.98 14.52 8.68
CA GLY A 169 -1.98 13.82 9.47
C GLY A 169 -2.61 12.99 10.59
N PHE A 170 -2.33 13.38 11.83
CA PHE A 170 -2.81 12.72 13.04
C PHE A 170 -3.95 13.49 13.71
N GLU A 171 -4.67 14.33 12.96
CA GLU A 171 -5.79 15.10 13.46
C GLU A 171 -6.89 14.20 14.05
N PRO A 172 -7.57 14.64 15.11
CA PRO A 172 -8.72 13.92 15.65
C PRO A 172 -9.80 13.70 14.59
N VAL A 173 -10.45 12.54 14.64
CA VAL A 173 -11.50 12.18 13.70
C VAL A 173 -12.75 11.67 14.43
N THR A 174 -13.91 12.05 13.92
CA THR A 174 -15.21 11.49 14.30
C THR A 174 -15.68 10.54 13.22
N ILE A 175 -16.03 9.32 13.59
CA ILE A 175 -16.37 8.23 12.66
C ILE A 175 -17.78 7.75 12.95
N THR A 176 -18.60 7.66 11.90
CA THR A 176 -19.85 6.88 11.89
C THR A 176 -19.75 5.82 10.81
N ALA A 177 -20.20 4.61 11.09
CA ALA A 177 -20.14 3.52 10.12
C ALA A 177 -21.31 2.55 10.31
N HIS A 178 -21.58 1.82 9.25
CA HIS A 178 -22.55 0.73 9.25
C HIS A 178 -22.16 -0.36 8.26
N THR A 179 -22.70 -1.56 8.45
CA THR A 179 -22.56 -2.67 7.52
C THR A 179 -23.89 -2.95 6.83
N SER A 180 -23.80 -3.41 5.59
CA SER A 180 -24.91 -4.00 4.84
C SER A 180 -24.52 -5.34 4.27
N VAL A 181 -25.48 -6.27 4.16
CA VAL A 181 -25.27 -7.55 3.49
C VAL A 181 -25.81 -7.43 2.07
N GLU A 182 -24.95 -7.72 1.11
CA GLU A 182 -25.29 -7.77 -0.30
C GLU A 182 -25.16 -9.20 -0.82
N ARG A 183 -26.04 -9.57 -1.74
CA ARG A 183 -25.95 -10.87 -2.41
C ARG A 183 -25.44 -10.68 -3.82
N MET A 184 -24.25 -11.21 -4.11
CA MET A 184 -23.60 -11.03 -5.39
C MET A 184 -22.87 -12.28 -5.85
N VAL A 185 -22.55 -12.34 -7.15
CA VAL A 185 -21.69 -13.39 -7.66
C VAL A 185 -20.31 -13.27 -7.05
N ALA A 186 -19.81 -14.36 -6.46
CA ALA A 186 -18.48 -14.42 -5.90
C ALA A 186 -17.43 -14.03 -6.95
N ALA A 187 -16.51 -13.12 -6.59
CA ALA A 187 -15.44 -12.73 -7.46
C ALA A 187 -14.42 -13.86 -7.64
N ARG A 188 -13.60 -13.76 -8.67
CA ARG A 188 -12.44 -14.64 -8.80
C ARG A 188 -11.51 -14.47 -7.61
N GLY A 189 -10.91 -15.57 -7.15
CA GLY A 189 -9.83 -15.49 -6.18
C GLY A 189 -8.46 -15.37 -6.84
N ARG A 190 -7.39 -15.42 -6.04
CA ARG A 190 -6.00 -15.48 -6.53
C ARG A 190 -5.73 -16.71 -7.41
N ALA A 191 -6.47 -17.79 -7.20
CA ALA A 191 -6.39 -19.01 -8.01
C ALA A 191 -7.12 -18.92 -9.37
N GLY A 192 -7.81 -17.83 -9.63
CA GLY A 192 -8.56 -17.63 -10.88
C GLY A 192 -10.07 -17.60 -10.71
N TRP A 193 -10.80 -17.78 -11.81
CA TRP A 193 -12.26 -17.74 -11.85
C TRP A 193 -12.90 -19.00 -11.24
N THR A 194 -14.03 -18.81 -10.57
CA THR A 194 -14.92 -19.91 -10.25
C THR A 194 -15.66 -20.37 -11.52
N PRO A 195 -15.92 -21.68 -11.67
CA PRO A 195 -16.59 -22.20 -12.88
C PRO A 195 -18.09 -21.89 -12.93
N THR A 196 -18.67 -21.33 -11.87
CA THR A 196 -20.10 -21.09 -11.70
C THR A 196 -20.37 -19.65 -11.30
N LEU A 197 -21.61 -19.18 -11.59
CA LEU A 197 -22.13 -17.88 -11.15
C LEU A 197 -22.84 -18.03 -9.79
N GLU A 198 -22.18 -18.60 -8.80
CA GLU A 198 -22.74 -18.76 -7.48
C GLU A 198 -22.88 -17.43 -6.76
N LEU A 199 -24.06 -17.19 -6.19
CA LEU A 199 -24.32 -16.03 -5.36
C LEU A 199 -23.86 -16.30 -3.94
N ALA A 200 -23.06 -15.38 -3.39
CA ALA A 200 -22.64 -15.39 -1.99
C ALA A 200 -23.12 -14.11 -1.30
N ASP A 201 -23.43 -14.23 -0.03
CA ASP A 201 -23.67 -13.08 0.84
C ASP A 201 -22.31 -12.48 1.19
N THR A 202 -22.19 -11.18 1.02
CA THR A 202 -20.97 -10.43 1.29
C THR A 202 -21.29 -9.17 2.07
N VAL A 203 -20.36 -8.74 2.93
CA VAL A 203 -20.54 -7.58 3.79
C VAL A 203 -19.88 -6.38 3.18
N THR A 204 -20.64 -5.29 3.04
CA THR A 204 -20.12 -3.96 2.69
C THR A 204 -20.08 -3.11 3.95
N THR A 205 -18.92 -2.60 4.29
CA THR A 205 -18.73 -1.57 5.32
C THR A 205 -18.74 -0.20 4.66
N THR A 206 -19.57 0.70 5.20
CA THR A 206 -19.63 2.11 4.78
C THR A 206 -19.39 3.00 5.99
N ALA A 207 -18.46 3.96 5.85
CA ALA A 207 -18.11 4.89 6.92
C ALA A 207 -18.05 6.34 6.42
N HIS A 208 -18.33 7.26 7.34
CA HIS A 208 -18.06 8.69 7.22
C HIS A 208 -17.02 9.08 8.27
N LEU A 209 -15.96 9.73 7.83
CA LEU A 209 -14.86 10.21 8.65
C LEU A 209 -14.83 11.74 8.59
N ASP A 210 -14.96 12.41 9.72
CA ASP A 210 -14.92 13.86 9.86
C ASP A 210 -13.68 14.29 10.64
N PHE A 211 -12.75 14.96 9.94
CA PHE A 211 -11.51 15.53 10.49
C PHE A 211 -11.64 17.02 10.82
N GLY A 212 -12.86 17.54 10.89
CA GLY A 212 -13.16 18.97 11.13
C GLY A 212 -12.98 19.83 9.89
N ARG A 213 -11.77 19.95 9.35
CA ARG A 213 -11.50 20.74 8.14
C ARG A 213 -11.82 20.01 6.83
N ALA A 214 -11.90 18.70 6.86
CA ALA A 214 -12.17 17.88 5.70
C ALA A 214 -12.88 16.59 6.10
N THR A 215 -13.64 16.02 5.16
CA THR A 215 -14.42 14.81 5.40
C THR A 215 -14.12 13.73 4.38
N ALA A 216 -14.33 12.47 4.74
CA ALA A 216 -14.26 11.37 3.80
C ALA A 216 -15.45 10.42 3.91
N GLN A 217 -15.75 9.79 2.79
CA GLN A 217 -16.56 8.57 2.72
C GLN A 217 -15.65 7.41 2.39
N PHE A 218 -15.78 6.33 3.15
CA PHE A 218 -15.11 5.07 2.90
C PHE A 218 -16.18 4.00 2.71
N ASP A 219 -16.07 3.20 1.67
CA ASP A 219 -16.86 2.00 1.51
C ASP A 219 -16.02 0.87 0.94
N PHE A 220 -16.21 -0.34 1.43
CA PHE A 220 -15.51 -1.50 0.92
C PHE A 220 -16.29 -2.80 1.13
N ASN A 221 -16.25 -3.63 0.08
CA ASN A 221 -16.74 -4.98 0.07
C ASN A 221 -15.60 -5.93 -0.34
N GLY A 222 -15.39 -7.00 0.41
CA GLY A 222 -14.26 -7.93 0.18
C GLY A 222 -14.19 -8.50 -1.24
N GLU A 223 -15.34 -8.72 -1.88
CA GLU A 223 -15.43 -9.20 -3.25
C GLU A 223 -14.94 -8.18 -4.30
N GLN A 224 -14.87 -6.90 -3.93
CA GLN A 224 -14.40 -5.82 -4.82
C GLN A 224 -12.95 -6.00 -5.29
N TYR A 225 -12.12 -6.68 -4.51
CA TYR A 225 -10.70 -6.87 -4.86
C TYR A 225 -10.50 -7.49 -6.24
N PHE A 226 -11.32 -8.46 -6.59
CA PHE A 226 -11.16 -9.23 -7.82
C PHE A 226 -12.38 -9.16 -8.74
N SER A 227 -13.42 -8.43 -8.35
CA SER A 227 -14.64 -8.31 -9.15
C SER A 227 -14.39 -7.43 -10.39
N PRO A 228 -14.69 -7.93 -11.60
CA PRO A 228 -14.60 -7.13 -12.83
C PRO A 228 -15.82 -6.21 -13.02
N ILE A 229 -16.88 -6.39 -12.21
CA ILE A 229 -18.13 -5.64 -12.30
C ILE A 229 -18.32 -4.64 -11.16
N ARG A 230 -17.37 -4.55 -10.23
CA ARG A 230 -17.31 -3.53 -9.17
C ARG A 230 -16.14 -2.61 -9.42
N SER A 231 -16.41 -1.33 -9.63
CA SER A 231 -15.34 -0.35 -9.82
C SER A 231 -14.69 0.02 -8.49
N ARG A 232 -13.37 0.15 -8.51
CA ARG A 232 -12.64 0.83 -7.45
C ARG A 232 -12.75 2.33 -7.70
N GLN A 233 -13.05 3.11 -6.65
CA GLN A 233 -13.28 4.54 -6.79
C GLN A 233 -12.40 5.33 -5.83
N LEU A 234 -11.74 6.35 -6.37
CA LEU A 234 -11.09 7.40 -5.62
C LEU A 234 -11.60 8.73 -6.16
N ILE A 235 -12.37 9.46 -5.33
CA ILE A 235 -12.87 10.78 -5.65
C ILE A 235 -12.20 11.77 -4.70
N ILE A 236 -11.67 12.88 -5.21
CA ILE A 236 -11.03 13.95 -4.44
C ILE A 236 -11.63 15.25 -4.89
N ALA A 237 -12.31 15.96 -3.98
CA ALA A 237 -12.94 17.23 -4.29
C ALA A 237 -12.34 18.36 -3.45
N GLY A 238 -11.99 19.42 -4.14
CA GLY A 238 -11.48 20.65 -3.55
C GLY A 238 -12.31 21.88 -3.95
N SER A 239 -11.88 23.04 -3.50
CA SER A 239 -12.61 24.30 -3.70
C SER A 239 -12.69 24.75 -5.17
N HIS A 240 -11.79 24.28 -6.05
CA HIS A 240 -11.69 24.69 -7.44
C HIS A 240 -11.87 23.56 -8.43
N GLY A 241 -11.95 22.32 -7.97
CA GLY A 241 -12.08 21.17 -8.89
C GLY A 241 -12.32 19.86 -8.18
N GLU A 242 -12.55 18.84 -8.99
CA GLU A 242 -12.80 17.47 -8.55
C GLU A 242 -12.08 16.49 -9.47
N LEU A 243 -11.53 15.45 -8.86
CA LEU A 243 -11.01 14.27 -9.54
C LEU A 243 -11.93 13.08 -9.24
N VAL A 244 -12.39 12.39 -10.27
CA VAL A 244 -13.17 11.15 -10.17
C VAL A 244 -12.42 10.06 -10.91
N ASN A 245 -11.70 9.24 -10.19
CA ASN A 245 -10.73 8.29 -10.75
C ASN A 245 -9.71 9.02 -11.64
N ASP A 246 -9.81 8.84 -12.96
CA ASP A 246 -8.88 9.44 -13.91
C ASP A 246 -9.42 10.72 -14.56
N ASP A 247 -10.69 11.05 -14.32
CA ASP A 247 -11.33 12.24 -14.87
C ASP A 247 -11.15 13.43 -13.91
N VAL A 248 -10.62 14.54 -14.41
CA VAL A 248 -10.31 15.75 -13.63
C VAL A 248 -11.10 16.92 -14.21
N ALA A 249 -11.85 17.61 -13.36
CA ALA A 249 -12.56 18.82 -13.71
C ALA A 249 -12.17 19.97 -12.77
N TRP A 250 -11.87 21.16 -13.30
CA TRP A 250 -11.48 22.31 -12.48
C TRP A 250 -11.86 23.63 -13.16
N LEU A 251 -11.84 24.71 -12.38
CA LEU A 251 -11.97 26.07 -12.89
C LEU A 251 -10.57 26.66 -13.13
N ALA A 252 -10.25 26.94 -14.40
CA ALA A 252 -9.00 27.61 -14.78
C ALA A 252 -9.06 29.12 -14.54
N GLY A 253 -10.26 29.67 -14.43
CA GLY A 253 -10.59 31.06 -14.12
C GLY A 253 -12.10 31.23 -13.95
N PRO A 254 -12.57 32.44 -13.62
CA PRO A 254 -14.01 32.69 -13.46
C PRO A 254 -14.79 32.34 -14.72
N GLY A 255 -15.68 31.35 -14.62
CA GLY A 255 -16.48 30.88 -15.75
C GLY A 255 -15.73 30.04 -16.79
N GLU A 256 -14.50 29.56 -16.47
CA GLU A 256 -13.68 28.76 -17.37
C GLU A 256 -13.50 27.32 -16.90
N PRO A 257 -14.52 26.46 -17.02
CA PRO A 257 -14.38 25.06 -16.66
C PRO A 257 -13.45 24.34 -17.65
N ARG A 258 -12.62 23.47 -17.10
CA ARG A 258 -11.77 22.52 -17.83
C ARG A 258 -12.13 21.11 -17.42
N ARG A 259 -12.04 20.17 -18.36
CA ARG A 259 -12.21 18.73 -18.12
C ARG A 259 -11.18 17.98 -18.93
N GLU A 260 -10.41 17.15 -18.26
CA GLU A 260 -9.34 16.36 -18.83
C GLU A 260 -9.31 14.98 -18.18
N ARG A 261 -8.60 14.06 -18.80
CA ARG A 261 -8.42 12.71 -18.27
C ARG A 261 -6.94 12.40 -18.12
N LEU A 262 -6.58 11.75 -17.02
CA LEU A 262 -5.25 11.17 -16.84
C LEU A 262 -5.01 10.12 -17.93
N TYR A 263 -3.96 10.32 -18.70
CA TYR A 263 -3.57 9.44 -19.80
C TYR A 263 -2.40 8.55 -19.39
N ARG A 264 -2.57 7.25 -19.57
CA ARG A 264 -1.53 6.25 -19.36
C ARG A 264 -0.74 6.04 -20.64
N GLU A 265 0.49 6.49 -20.68
CA GLU A 265 1.40 6.25 -21.79
C GLU A 265 2.13 4.93 -21.56
N ALA A 266 1.85 3.95 -22.38
CA ALA A 266 2.49 2.64 -22.37
C ALA A 266 3.21 2.41 -23.70
N THR A 267 4.21 1.51 -23.68
CA THR A 267 4.92 1.02 -24.85
C THR A 267 4.35 -0.33 -25.32
N GLY A 268 4.89 -0.88 -26.40
CA GLY A 268 4.46 -2.18 -26.94
C GLY A 268 3.17 -2.10 -27.76
N VAL A 269 2.88 -0.93 -28.34
CA VAL A 269 1.75 -0.69 -29.22
C VAL A 269 2.25 -0.49 -30.65
N ASP A 270 1.38 -0.77 -31.63
CA ASP A 270 1.64 -0.55 -33.07
C ASP A 270 2.93 -1.19 -33.59
N GLY A 271 3.37 -2.29 -32.95
CA GLY A 271 4.53 -3.07 -33.40
C GLY A 271 5.88 -2.48 -33.00
N ASP A 272 5.93 -1.55 -32.02
CA ASP A 272 7.22 -1.16 -31.46
C ASP A 272 7.93 -2.34 -30.79
N LEU A 273 9.26 -2.32 -30.78
CA LEU A 273 10.10 -3.39 -30.24
C LEU A 273 10.55 -3.17 -28.78
N GLU A 274 10.08 -2.13 -28.12
CA GLU A 274 10.44 -1.82 -26.73
C GLU A 274 9.84 -2.85 -25.75
N GLY A 275 8.70 -3.44 -26.11
CA GLY A 275 7.92 -4.35 -25.27
C GLY A 275 6.88 -3.59 -24.43
N SER A 276 5.98 -4.34 -23.79
CA SER A 276 4.85 -3.75 -23.10
C SER A 276 5.21 -3.39 -21.65
N PHE A 277 5.26 -2.11 -21.34
CA PHE A 277 5.36 -1.56 -19.98
C PHE A 277 4.74 -0.17 -19.90
N LEU A 278 4.29 0.23 -18.71
CA LEU A 278 3.86 1.59 -18.45
C LEU A 278 5.07 2.52 -18.41
N ARG A 279 5.06 3.62 -19.16
CA ARG A 279 6.10 4.63 -19.14
C ARG A 279 5.80 5.73 -18.11
N ARG A 280 4.63 6.36 -18.22
CA ARG A 280 4.21 7.46 -17.35
C ARG A 280 2.69 7.68 -17.40
N ILE A 281 2.20 8.53 -16.48
CA ILE A 281 0.80 9.00 -16.49
C ILE A 281 0.81 10.51 -16.50
N LEU A 282 0.07 11.11 -17.44
CA LEU A 282 0.03 12.55 -17.65
C LEU A 282 -1.40 13.08 -17.48
N LEU A 283 -1.48 14.34 -17.04
CA LEU A 283 -2.66 15.18 -17.26
C LEU A 283 -2.24 16.29 -18.21
N ARG A 284 -2.78 16.29 -19.44
CA ARG A 284 -2.28 17.13 -20.53
C ARG A 284 -0.78 16.87 -20.77
N ASP A 285 0.06 17.89 -20.66
CA ASP A 285 1.50 17.83 -20.86
C ASP A 285 2.30 17.62 -19.54
N THR A 286 1.59 17.57 -18.40
CA THR A 286 2.23 17.43 -17.09
C THR A 286 2.29 15.97 -16.66
N VAL A 287 3.49 15.48 -16.36
CA VAL A 287 3.71 14.13 -15.84
C VAL A 287 3.38 14.11 -14.35
N HIS A 288 2.44 13.25 -13.96
CA HIS A 288 2.03 13.02 -12.57
C HIS A 288 2.51 11.69 -12.01
N PHE A 289 2.94 10.78 -12.87
CA PHE A 289 3.65 9.54 -12.49
C PHE A 289 4.66 9.19 -13.58
N GLU A 290 5.85 8.78 -13.18
CA GLU A 290 6.88 8.26 -14.07
C GLU A 290 7.38 6.91 -13.57
N ASN A 291 7.42 5.91 -14.44
CA ASN A 291 7.92 4.58 -14.10
C ASN A 291 9.45 4.55 -14.14
N ARG A 292 10.07 4.64 -12.96
CA ARG A 292 11.53 4.56 -12.80
C ARG A 292 12.13 3.18 -13.07
N PHE A 293 11.28 2.15 -13.19
CA PHE A 293 11.68 0.76 -13.43
C PHE A 293 11.58 0.36 -14.91
N ALA A 294 11.19 1.31 -15.78
CA ALA A 294 11.21 1.07 -17.21
C ALA A 294 12.63 0.65 -17.65
N PRO A 295 12.76 -0.33 -18.55
CA PRO A 295 11.74 -1.01 -19.35
C PRO A 295 11.20 -2.33 -18.74
N ALA A 296 11.28 -2.54 -17.44
CA ALA A 296 10.79 -3.77 -16.80
C ALA A 296 9.28 -3.93 -16.99
N ARG A 297 8.85 -5.16 -17.27
CA ARG A 297 7.45 -5.52 -17.56
C ARG A 297 6.69 -5.87 -16.29
N LEU A 298 6.59 -4.91 -15.40
CA LEU A 298 5.88 -5.03 -14.13
C LEU A 298 4.44 -4.53 -14.28
N ASN A 299 3.49 -5.21 -13.65
CA ASN A 299 2.13 -4.71 -13.51
C ASN A 299 2.05 -3.60 -12.43
N ASP A 300 0.89 -2.95 -12.28
CA ASP A 300 0.73 -1.81 -11.36
C ASP A 300 1.02 -2.16 -9.89
N ASP A 301 0.67 -3.37 -9.44
CA ASP A 301 0.98 -3.83 -8.07
C ASP A 301 2.48 -4.10 -7.91
N GLU A 302 3.11 -4.71 -8.91
CA GLU A 302 4.55 -4.95 -8.89
C GLU A 302 5.35 -3.64 -8.93
N LEU A 303 4.92 -2.65 -9.73
CA LEU A 303 5.51 -1.31 -9.73
C LEU A 303 5.41 -0.65 -8.36
N ALA A 304 4.27 -0.77 -7.69
CA ALA A 304 4.07 -0.21 -6.37
C ALA A 304 4.96 -0.89 -5.31
N VAL A 305 5.08 -2.21 -5.34
CA VAL A 305 5.96 -2.95 -4.41
C VAL A 305 7.43 -2.66 -4.70
N ALA A 306 7.83 -2.56 -5.98
CA ALA A 306 9.19 -2.17 -6.36
C ALA A 306 9.52 -0.75 -5.88
N GLU A 307 8.55 0.17 -5.92
CA GLU A 307 8.71 1.52 -5.37
C GLU A 307 8.90 1.50 -3.85
N VAL A 308 8.15 0.68 -3.11
CA VAL A 308 8.34 0.48 -1.67
C VAL A 308 9.74 -0.05 -1.36
N MET A 309 10.21 -1.06 -2.10
CA MET A 309 11.57 -1.60 -1.97
C MET A 309 12.64 -0.53 -2.24
N HIS A 310 12.45 0.26 -3.28
CA HIS A 310 13.35 1.36 -3.61
C HIS A 310 13.36 2.43 -2.53
N ARG A 311 12.19 2.84 -2.02
CA ARG A 311 12.09 3.84 -0.96
C ARG A 311 12.71 3.36 0.34
N MET A 312 12.62 2.08 0.64
CA MET A 312 13.33 1.52 1.79
C MET A 312 14.85 1.64 1.62
N ALA A 313 15.39 1.37 0.44
CA ALA A 313 16.81 1.58 0.18
C ALA A 313 17.23 3.06 0.31
N VAL A 314 16.39 3.99 -0.17
CA VAL A 314 16.63 5.45 0.01
C VAL A 314 16.57 5.81 1.50
N PHE A 315 15.59 5.29 2.24
CA PHE A 315 15.49 5.52 3.69
C PHE A 315 16.74 5.05 4.44
N VAL A 316 17.26 3.87 4.12
CA VAL A 316 18.50 3.36 4.72
C VAL A 316 19.69 4.31 4.49
N GLN A 317 19.76 4.93 3.31
CA GLN A 317 20.85 5.86 2.96
C GLN A 317 20.68 7.26 3.52
N THR A 318 19.45 7.76 3.64
CA THR A 318 19.16 9.17 3.92
C THR A 318 18.50 9.42 5.26
N GLY A 319 17.90 8.40 5.88
CA GLY A 319 17.07 8.53 7.07
C GLY A 319 15.70 9.18 6.82
N VAL A 320 15.37 9.55 5.57
CA VAL A 320 14.08 10.19 5.25
C VAL A 320 12.98 9.13 5.16
N PRO A 321 11.98 9.12 6.08
CA PRO A 321 10.93 8.13 6.09
C PRO A 321 9.98 8.31 4.89
N PHE A 322 9.34 7.22 4.47
CA PHE A 322 8.36 7.24 3.37
C PHE A 322 6.97 6.72 3.80
N TYR A 323 6.92 5.78 4.73
CA TYR A 323 5.72 5.33 5.43
C TYR A 323 6.13 4.71 6.76
N SER A 324 6.19 5.58 7.76
CA SER A 324 6.73 5.25 9.09
C SER A 324 5.84 4.30 9.88
N LEU A 325 6.39 3.73 10.95
CA LEU A 325 5.61 2.94 11.90
C LEU A 325 4.48 3.76 12.52
N ALA A 326 4.65 5.08 12.71
CA ALA A 326 3.62 6.00 13.18
C ALA A 326 2.44 6.08 12.20
N GLU A 327 2.74 6.33 10.91
CA GLU A 327 1.72 6.42 9.84
C GLU A 327 0.93 5.13 9.72
N ALA A 328 1.62 3.99 9.63
CA ALA A 328 0.98 2.69 9.49
C ALA A 328 0.14 2.31 10.71
N SER A 329 0.64 2.60 11.93
CA SER A 329 -0.10 2.38 13.16
C SER A 329 -1.37 3.23 13.22
N HIS A 330 -1.29 4.47 12.77
CA HIS A 330 -2.44 5.37 12.76
C HIS A 330 -3.51 4.92 11.75
N ASP A 331 -3.11 4.56 10.54
CA ASP A 331 -4.05 4.07 9.53
C ASP A 331 -4.76 2.78 10.00
N HIS A 332 -4.03 1.87 10.64
CA HIS A 332 -4.64 0.66 11.19
C HIS A 332 -5.54 0.96 12.40
N TYR A 333 -5.12 1.85 13.28
CA TYR A 333 -5.95 2.31 14.39
C TYR A 333 -7.28 2.91 13.91
N LEU A 334 -7.24 3.80 12.93
CA LEU A 334 -8.46 4.38 12.35
C LEU A 334 -9.33 3.32 11.65
N GLY A 335 -8.71 2.34 10.99
CA GLY A 335 -9.42 1.18 10.43
C GLY A 335 -10.18 0.40 11.51
N MET A 336 -9.56 0.13 12.66
CA MET A 336 -10.22 -0.52 13.80
C MET A 336 -11.37 0.33 14.38
N LEU A 337 -11.25 1.67 14.37
CA LEU A 337 -12.34 2.55 14.78
C LEU A 337 -13.53 2.52 13.80
N VAL A 338 -13.27 2.37 12.50
CA VAL A 338 -14.32 2.15 11.49
C VAL A 338 -15.05 0.85 11.77
N ASP A 339 -14.33 -0.26 12.02
CA ASP A 339 -14.94 -1.53 12.35
C ASP A 339 -15.78 -1.45 13.65
N ARG A 340 -15.23 -0.81 14.68
CA ARG A 340 -15.94 -0.59 15.95
C ARG A 340 -17.23 0.23 15.77
N ALA A 341 -17.18 1.31 14.97
CA ALA A 341 -18.37 2.11 14.67
C ALA A 341 -19.41 1.32 13.90
N ALA A 342 -18.98 0.47 12.95
CA ALA A 342 -19.85 -0.36 12.16
C ALA A 342 -20.51 -1.49 12.99
N GLU A 343 -19.79 -2.05 13.97
CA GLU A 343 -20.29 -3.10 14.87
C GLU A 343 -21.25 -2.54 15.93
N SER A 344 -20.92 -1.39 16.52
CA SER A 344 -21.73 -0.80 17.59
C SER A 344 -22.93 0.02 17.09
N GLY A 345 -22.84 0.55 15.86
CA GLY A 345 -23.77 1.54 15.32
C GLY A 345 -23.68 2.92 16.00
N GLU A 346 -22.67 3.12 16.85
CA GLU A 346 -22.45 4.38 17.57
C GLU A 346 -21.42 5.25 16.86
N THR A 347 -21.48 6.56 17.12
CA THR A 347 -20.40 7.48 16.71
C THR A 347 -19.16 7.24 17.57
N VAL A 348 -18.01 7.05 16.90
CA VAL A 348 -16.73 6.80 17.56
C VAL A 348 -15.80 7.99 17.32
N HIS A 349 -15.03 8.36 18.33
CA HIS A 349 -14.01 9.40 18.25
C HIS A 349 -12.63 8.78 18.42
N SER A 350 -11.65 9.27 17.67
CA SER A 350 -10.26 8.91 17.91
C SER A 350 -9.79 9.45 19.26
N GLY A 351 -9.03 8.65 19.98
CA GLY A 351 -8.38 9.04 21.23
C GLY A 351 -6.89 9.32 21.04
N ASP A 352 -6.25 9.70 22.14
CA ASP A 352 -4.81 9.90 22.17
C ASP A 352 -4.05 8.58 21.91
N VAL A 353 -3.04 8.64 21.07
CA VAL A 353 -2.17 7.52 20.75
C VAL A 353 -0.70 7.98 20.74
N PRO A 354 0.26 7.13 21.10
CA PRO A 354 1.64 7.58 21.34
C PRO A 354 2.39 8.07 20.10
N TRP A 355 1.89 7.78 18.91
CA TRP A 355 2.48 8.22 17.64
C TRP A 355 1.88 9.52 17.08
N ALA A 356 0.83 10.05 17.67
CA ALA A 356 0.16 11.28 17.25
C ALA A 356 0.63 12.49 18.09
N VAL A 357 1.94 12.68 18.18
CA VAL A 357 2.55 13.76 18.98
C VAL A 357 3.08 14.86 18.06
#